data_3799ac668f56813d2a82ae7f952a5e4f
#
_entry.id   3799ac668f56813d2a82ae7f952a5e4f
#
_cell.length_a   1.000
_cell.length_b   1.000
_cell.length_c   1.000
_cell.angle_alpha   90.00
_cell.angle_beta   90.00
_cell.angle_gamma   90.00
#
_symmetry.space_group_name_H-M   'P 1'
#
loop_
_entity.id
_entity.type
_entity.pdbx_description
1 polymer ?
#
loop_
_entity_poly.entity_id
_entity_poly.type
_entity_poly.pdbx_seq_one_letter_code
_entity_poly.pdbx_strand_id
1 'polypeptide(L)'
;MAKILTLTLNPALDLTVQLPRLEPGQVNRSDVMHTHAAGKGVNVAQVLADLGHQLTVSGFLGEDNPQAFETLFAKRGFVDAFIRVPGETRSNIKLAESDGRITDLNGPGPLVSAAAQQALLDRLDQIAPGHDAVVVAGSLPQGISPQWLQALILRLKKLGLKVALDTSGDALRAALKAGPWLIKPNTEELAEVLDCEVVSVNAQAEAASRLHVQGIEHVVISHGADGVNWFSVGSALHATPPRVSVASTVGAGDSLLAGMLHGLLSADTPEQTLRTATAIAAMAVTQIGFGIGDAAHLAQLEQGVRVRPLTEQ
;
A
#
# COMPACT_ATOMS: atom_id res chain seq x y z
N MET A 1 1.57 -13.17 -15.94
CA MET A 1 0.32 -12.96 -15.18
C MET A 1 0.41 -13.78 -13.90
N ALA A 2 0.35 -13.15 -12.74
CA ALA A 2 0.46 -13.79 -11.43
C ALA A 2 -0.90 -13.78 -10.70
N LYS A 3 -1.07 -14.67 -9.72
CA LYS A 3 -2.18 -14.66 -8.77
C LYS A 3 -1.73 -14.03 -7.46
N ILE A 4 -2.34 -12.92 -7.09
CA ILE A 4 -1.90 -12.13 -5.93
C ILE A 4 -3.03 -12.01 -4.92
N LEU A 5 -2.70 -12.27 -3.66
CA LEU A 5 -3.59 -12.04 -2.53
C LEU A 5 -3.26 -10.68 -1.92
N THR A 6 -4.26 -9.84 -1.65
CA THR A 6 -4.05 -8.61 -0.89
C THR A 6 -4.83 -8.63 0.42
N LEU A 7 -4.15 -8.33 1.51
CA LEU A 7 -4.73 -8.25 2.86
C LEU A 7 -4.83 -6.78 3.28
N THR A 8 -6.06 -6.33 3.49
CA THR A 8 -6.39 -5.03 4.07
C THR A 8 -7.05 -5.26 5.42
N LEU A 9 -6.26 -5.23 6.49
CA LEU A 9 -6.77 -5.56 7.82
C LEU A 9 -7.73 -4.50 8.38
N ASN A 10 -7.57 -3.23 7.94
CA ASN A 10 -8.37 -2.09 8.38
C ASN A 10 -8.80 -1.23 7.19
N PRO A 11 -9.65 -1.74 6.28
CA PRO A 11 -10.17 -0.98 5.15
C PRO A 11 -10.97 0.23 5.61
N ALA A 12 -11.24 1.15 4.69
CA ALA A 12 -12.01 2.35 4.98
C ALA A 12 -12.92 2.72 3.81
N LEU A 13 -14.02 3.39 4.11
CA LEU A 13 -14.74 4.21 3.15
C LEU A 13 -14.10 5.59 3.17
N ASP A 14 -13.40 5.95 2.10
CA ASP A 14 -12.81 7.28 1.97
C ASP A 14 -13.87 8.26 1.44
N LEU A 15 -14.25 9.21 2.29
CA LEU A 15 -15.21 10.25 2.00
C LEU A 15 -14.48 11.56 1.74
N THR A 16 -14.44 12.01 0.49
CA THR A 16 -13.90 13.33 0.14
C THR A 16 -15.03 14.34 0.12
N VAL A 17 -14.90 15.38 0.94
CA VAL A 17 -15.84 16.50 1.07
C VAL A 17 -15.15 17.75 0.58
N GLN A 18 -15.67 18.34 -0.51
CA GLN A 18 -15.17 19.63 -1.02
C GLN A 18 -16.02 20.77 -0.44
N LEU A 19 -15.35 21.79 0.05
CA LEU A 19 -15.98 22.97 0.64
C LEU A 19 -15.12 24.22 0.39
N PRO A 20 -15.73 25.41 0.35
CA PRO A 20 -14.98 26.66 0.16
C PRO A 20 -13.92 26.88 1.25
N ARG A 21 -14.31 26.70 2.53
CA ARG A 21 -13.48 26.81 3.71
C ARG A 21 -14.14 26.10 4.89
N LEU A 22 -13.32 25.44 5.73
CA LEU A 22 -13.79 24.87 7.00
C LEU A 22 -13.84 25.96 8.07
N GLU A 23 -15.03 26.15 8.65
CA GLU A 23 -15.25 27.04 9.79
C GLU A 23 -15.62 26.21 11.03
N PRO A 24 -14.67 25.95 11.94
CA PRO A 24 -14.93 25.18 13.17
C PRO A 24 -16.03 25.82 14.01
N GLY A 25 -16.95 24.99 14.52
CA GLY A 25 -18.07 25.44 15.35
C GLY A 25 -19.26 26.03 14.58
N GLN A 26 -19.21 26.07 13.25
CA GLN A 26 -20.29 26.53 12.38
C GLN A 26 -20.87 25.41 11.53
N VAL A 27 -22.03 25.65 10.93
CA VAL A 27 -22.59 24.75 9.91
C VAL A 27 -21.85 24.97 8.60
N ASN A 28 -21.05 23.99 8.20
CA ASN A 28 -20.35 24.00 6.92
C ASN A 28 -21.22 23.27 5.88
N ARG A 29 -21.32 23.82 4.67
CA ARG A 29 -22.00 23.19 3.54
C ARG A 29 -20.98 22.79 2.49
N SER A 30 -21.04 21.51 2.08
CA SER A 30 -20.16 20.97 1.05
C SER A 30 -20.76 21.19 -0.34
N ASP A 31 -19.88 21.41 -1.33
CA ASP A 31 -20.23 21.47 -2.73
C ASP A 31 -20.40 20.08 -3.32
N VAL A 32 -19.49 19.18 -2.99
CA VAL A 32 -19.43 17.81 -3.52
C VAL A 32 -18.99 16.84 -2.44
N MET A 33 -19.58 15.64 -2.45
CA MET A 33 -19.18 14.52 -1.61
C MET A 33 -18.99 13.25 -2.47
N HIS A 34 -17.84 12.61 -2.33
CA HIS A 34 -17.52 11.35 -2.99
C HIS A 34 -17.15 10.30 -1.98
N THR A 35 -17.73 9.11 -2.09
CA THR A 35 -17.38 7.96 -1.23
C THR A 35 -16.76 6.86 -2.08
N HIS A 36 -15.61 6.34 -1.64
CA HIS A 36 -14.90 5.27 -2.30
C HIS A 36 -14.55 4.17 -1.32
N ALA A 37 -14.70 2.91 -1.75
CA ALA A 37 -14.11 1.77 -1.04
C ALA A 37 -12.57 1.87 -1.16
N ALA A 38 -11.89 1.92 -0.04
CA ALA A 38 -10.45 2.19 0.04
C ALA A 38 -9.77 1.32 1.12
N GLY A 39 -8.48 1.50 1.21
CA GLY A 39 -7.57 0.76 2.07
C GLY A 39 -6.36 0.32 1.27
N LYS A 40 -5.16 0.43 1.84
CA LYS A 40 -3.90 0.27 1.07
C LYS A 40 -3.87 -1.02 0.24
N GLY A 41 -4.26 -2.19 0.80
CA GLY A 41 -4.27 -3.45 0.04
C GLY A 41 -5.32 -3.47 -1.08
N VAL A 42 -6.49 -2.86 -0.88
CA VAL A 42 -7.52 -2.70 -1.93
C VAL A 42 -7.03 -1.77 -3.04
N ASN A 43 -6.31 -0.69 -2.68
CA ASN A 43 -5.73 0.24 -3.65
C ASN A 43 -4.67 -0.46 -4.51
N VAL A 44 -3.75 -1.21 -3.87
CA VAL A 44 -2.76 -2.05 -4.54
C VAL A 44 -3.42 -3.05 -5.49
N ALA A 45 -4.51 -3.70 -5.06
CA ALA A 45 -5.24 -4.67 -5.88
C ALA A 45 -5.79 -4.04 -7.16
N GLN A 46 -6.32 -2.81 -7.10
CA GLN A 46 -6.84 -2.11 -8.26
C GLN A 46 -5.75 -1.87 -9.32
N VAL A 47 -4.57 -1.40 -8.90
CA VAL A 47 -3.44 -1.16 -9.80
C VAL A 47 -2.92 -2.48 -10.39
N LEU A 48 -2.76 -3.52 -9.57
CA LEU A 48 -2.29 -4.83 -10.04
C LEU A 48 -3.27 -5.48 -11.04
N ALA A 49 -4.58 -5.26 -10.88
CA ALA A 49 -5.57 -5.74 -11.85
C ALA A 49 -5.43 -5.04 -13.20
N ASP A 50 -5.17 -3.73 -13.23
CA ASP A 50 -4.90 -3.00 -14.48
C ASP A 50 -3.61 -3.45 -15.15
N LEU A 51 -2.65 -3.96 -14.37
CA LEU A 51 -1.42 -4.60 -14.86
C LEU A 51 -1.60 -6.06 -15.27
N GLY A 52 -2.84 -6.58 -15.28
CA GLY A 52 -3.19 -7.89 -15.80
C GLY A 52 -3.01 -9.06 -14.82
N HIS A 53 -2.92 -8.82 -13.52
CA HIS A 53 -2.86 -9.88 -12.50
C HIS A 53 -4.26 -10.31 -12.05
N GLN A 54 -4.36 -11.54 -11.51
CA GLN A 54 -5.56 -12.06 -10.87
C GLN A 54 -5.51 -11.75 -9.38
N LEU A 55 -6.58 -11.16 -8.84
CA LEU A 55 -6.61 -10.67 -7.47
C LEU A 55 -7.63 -11.40 -6.61
N THR A 56 -7.16 -11.84 -5.44
CA THR A 56 -8.00 -12.20 -4.30
C THR A 56 -7.79 -11.14 -3.23
N VAL A 57 -8.87 -10.55 -2.74
CA VAL A 57 -8.84 -9.51 -1.70
C VAL A 57 -9.37 -10.08 -0.39
N SER A 58 -8.70 -9.79 0.74
CA SER A 58 -9.08 -10.32 2.04
C SER A 58 -8.70 -9.36 3.17
N GLY A 59 -9.12 -9.67 4.38
CA GLY A 59 -8.98 -8.86 5.58
C GLY A 59 -10.26 -8.87 6.40
N PHE A 60 -10.56 -7.74 7.07
CA PHE A 60 -11.79 -7.59 7.85
C PHE A 60 -12.66 -6.48 7.26
N LEU A 61 -13.94 -6.75 7.02
CA LEU A 61 -14.90 -5.80 6.48
C LEU A 61 -16.14 -5.77 7.37
N GLY A 62 -16.60 -4.57 7.73
CA GLY A 62 -17.83 -4.40 8.49
C GLY A 62 -19.05 -4.93 7.72
N GLU A 63 -19.92 -5.66 8.42
CA GLU A 63 -21.13 -6.26 7.80
C GLU A 63 -22.26 -5.26 7.58
N ASP A 64 -22.22 -4.09 8.26
CA ASP A 64 -23.33 -3.13 8.20
C ASP A 64 -23.25 -2.20 6.98
N ASN A 65 -22.05 -1.99 6.37
CA ASN A 65 -21.85 -1.09 5.22
C ASN A 65 -20.93 -1.67 4.12
N PRO A 66 -21.11 -2.92 3.66
CA PRO A 66 -20.18 -3.57 2.72
C PRO A 66 -20.36 -3.13 1.26
N GLN A 67 -21.46 -2.46 0.90
CA GLN A 67 -21.97 -2.29 -0.47
C GLN A 67 -20.96 -1.64 -1.42
N ALA A 68 -20.22 -0.64 -0.96
CA ALA A 68 -19.22 0.04 -1.79
C ALA A 68 -18.06 -0.90 -2.16
N PHE A 69 -17.64 -1.77 -1.23
CA PHE A 69 -16.61 -2.77 -1.46
C PHE A 69 -17.09 -3.88 -2.40
N GLU A 70 -18.29 -4.41 -2.16
CA GLU A 70 -18.88 -5.47 -3.00
C GLU A 70 -19.07 -4.98 -4.45
N THR A 71 -19.53 -3.73 -4.62
CA THR A 71 -19.64 -3.10 -5.94
C THR A 71 -18.26 -2.98 -6.61
N LEU A 72 -17.24 -2.54 -5.87
CA LEU A 72 -15.87 -2.45 -6.38
C LEU A 72 -15.34 -3.83 -6.79
N PHE A 73 -15.49 -4.83 -5.92
CA PHE A 73 -14.98 -6.18 -6.18
C PHE A 73 -15.63 -6.83 -7.39
N ALA A 74 -16.96 -6.71 -7.50
CA ALA A 74 -17.71 -7.18 -8.67
C ALA A 74 -17.26 -6.47 -9.95
N LYS A 75 -17.14 -5.13 -9.94
CA LYS A 75 -16.69 -4.33 -11.08
C LYS A 75 -15.28 -4.70 -11.54
N ARG A 76 -14.37 -5.01 -10.59
CA ARG A 76 -12.96 -5.31 -10.86
C ARG A 76 -12.68 -6.81 -11.06
N GLY A 77 -13.67 -7.68 -10.86
CA GLY A 77 -13.51 -9.13 -10.95
C GLY A 77 -12.63 -9.72 -9.85
N PHE A 78 -12.59 -9.08 -8.67
CA PHE A 78 -11.82 -9.58 -7.53
C PHE A 78 -12.53 -10.75 -6.86
N VAL A 79 -11.77 -11.75 -6.43
CA VAL A 79 -12.28 -12.80 -5.55
C VAL A 79 -12.35 -12.22 -4.14
N ASP A 80 -13.56 -12.08 -3.60
CA ASP A 80 -13.79 -11.58 -2.25
C ASP A 80 -13.61 -12.71 -1.23
N ALA A 81 -12.60 -12.58 -0.39
CA ALA A 81 -12.30 -13.48 0.73
C ALA A 81 -12.25 -12.74 2.08
N PHE A 82 -12.84 -11.56 2.18
CA PHE A 82 -12.92 -10.80 3.42
C PHE A 82 -13.75 -11.53 4.48
N ILE A 83 -13.28 -11.50 5.72
CA ILE A 83 -14.07 -11.88 6.89
C ILE A 83 -14.99 -10.73 7.24
N ARG A 84 -16.29 -10.99 7.27
CA ARG A 84 -17.29 -10.03 7.76
C ARG A 84 -17.23 -9.98 9.28
N VAL A 85 -17.19 -8.77 9.83
CA VAL A 85 -17.16 -8.52 11.27
C VAL A 85 -18.33 -7.61 11.65
N PRO A 86 -18.92 -7.76 12.85
CA PRO A 86 -20.00 -6.91 13.30
C PRO A 86 -19.63 -5.43 13.29
N GLY A 87 -20.56 -4.57 12.92
CA GLY A 87 -20.42 -3.13 12.85
C GLY A 87 -20.02 -2.64 11.45
N GLU A 88 -19.71 -1.35 11.38
CA GLU A 88 -19.35 -0.68 10.13
C GLU A 88 -17.85 -0.74 9.85
N THR A 89 -17.49 -0.85 8.58
CA THR A 89 -16.16 -0.43 8.10
C THR A 89 -16.01 1.06 8.37
N ARG A 90 -14.86 1.47 8.91
CA ARG A 90 -14.58 2.87 9.24
C ARG A 90 -14.70 3.79 8.04
N SER A 91 -15.01 5.05 8.32
CA SER A 91 -14.90 6.13 7.34
C SER A 91 -13.66 6.97 7.63
N ASN A 92 -12.92 7.31 6.58
CA ASN A 92 -11.92 8.36 6.59
C ASN A 92 -12.52 9.56 5.86
N ILE A 93 -12.57 10.72 6.51
CA ILE A 93 -13.12 11.93 5.92
C ILE A 93 -11.98 12.86 5.55
N LYS A 94 -11.93 13.23 4.28
CA LYS A 94 -10.99 14.21 3.73
C LYS A 94 -11.73 15.48 3.41
N LEU A 95 -11.47 16.55 4.17
CA LEU A 95 -12.02 17.87 3.92
C LEU A 95 -11.04 18.62 3.00
N ALA A 96 -11.45 18.88 1.76
CA ALA A 96 -10.65 19.59 0.76
C ALA A 96 -11.20 21.00 0.58
N GLU A 97 -10.43 22.00 1.02
CA GLU A 97 -10.78 23.42 0.93
C GLU A 97 -10.35 24.01 -0.43
N SER A 98 -11.05 25.05 -0.90
CA SER A 98 -10.78 25.68 -2.21
C SER A 98 -9.40 26.32 -2.31
N ASP A 99 -8.75 26.63 -1.17
CA ASP A 99 -7.38 27.16 -1.10
C ASP A 99 -6.30 26.05 -1.18
N GLY A 100 -6.71 24.79 -1.33
CA GLY A 100 -5.83 23.62 -1.42
C GLY A 100 -5.50 23.00 -0.06
N ARG A 101 -6.01 23.51 1.05
CA ARG A 101 -5.83 22.92 2.37
C ARG A 101 -6.63 21.62 2.47
N ILE A 102 -6.02 20.61 3.06
CA ILE A 102 -6.64 19.30 3.29
C ILE A 102 -6.59 18.99 4.79
N THR A 103 -7.73 18.56 5.33
CA THR A 103 -7.83 18.05 6.71
C THR A 103 -8.36 16.62 6.65
N ASP A 104 -7.60 15.68 7.21
CA ASP A 104 -7.97 14.27 7.28
C ASP A 104 -8.50 13.92 8.68
N LEU A 105 -9.67 13.25 8.73
CA LEU A 105 -10.29 12.68 9.93
C LEU A 105 -10.41 11.17 9.72
N ASN A 106 -9.56 10.39 10.39
CA ASN A 106 -9.48 8.95 10.20
C ASN A 106 -10.17 8.20 11.34
N GLY A 107 -11.17 7.39 11.01
CA GLY A 107 -11.85 6.52 11.98
C GLY A 107 -10.98 5.34 12.42
N PRO A 108 -11.23 4.79 13.63
CA PRO A 108 -10.40 3.69 14.20
C PRO A 108 -10.68 2.33 13.56
N GLY A 109 -11.84 2.12 12.96
CA GLY A 109 -12.31 0.85 12.44
C GLY A 109 -13.02 -0.04 13.46
N PRO A 110 -13.62 -1.16 13.03
CA PRO A 110 -14.32 -2.09 13.91
C PRO A 110 -13.36 -2.81 14.84
N LEU A 111 -13.89 -3.31 15.95
CA LEU A 111 -13.17 -4.22 16.85
C LEU A 111 -13.15 -5.63 16.26
N VAL A 112 -11.96 -6.16 16.01
CA VAL A 112 -11.78 -7.51 15.49
C VAL A 112 -11.64 -8.51 16.64
N SER A 113 -12.62 -9.39 16.80
CA SER A 113 -12.62 -10.41 17.84
C SER A 113 -11.59 -11.51 17.58
N ALA A 114 -11.21 -12.26 18.61
CA ALA A 114 -10.32 -13.42 18.47
C ALA A 114 -10.91 -14.48 17.51
N ALA A 115 -12.25 -14.65 17.50
CA ALA A 115 -12.91 -15.55 16.56
C ALA A 115 -12.77 -15.10 15.11
N ALA A 116 -12.91 -13.79 14.83
CA ALA A 116 -12.69 -13.24 13.49
C ALA A 116 -11.23 -13.38 13.06
N GLN A 117 -10.28 -13.16 13.98
CA GLN A 117 -8.85 -13.38 13.72
C GLN A 117 -8.59 -14.83 13.30
N GLN A 118 -9.15 -15.80 14.03
CA GLN A 118 -9.00 -17.22 13.70
C GLN A 118 -9.65 -17.55 12.37
N ALA A 119 -10.86 -17.02 12.10
CA ALA A 119 -11.54 -17.20 10.82
C ALA A 119 -10.72 -16.70 9.63
N LEU A 120 -10.01 -15.56 9.79
CA LEU A 120 -9.09 -15.08 8.76
C LEU A 120 -7.91 -16.03 8.55
N LEU A 121 -7.29 -16.52 9.62
CA LEU A 121 -6.18 -17.46 9.51
C LEU A 121 -6.61 -18.77 8.82
N ASP A 122 -7.77 -19.32 9.17
CA ASP A 122 -8.32 -20.54 8.55
C ASP A 122 -8.66 -20.31 7.06
N ARG A 123 -9.20 -19.12 6.73
CA ARG A 123 -9.46 -18.74 5.34
C ARG A 123 -8.15 -18.63 4.55
N LEU A 124 -7.12 -18.02 5.12
CA LEU A 124 -5.82 -17.86 4.47
C LEU A 124 -5.14 -19.21 4.20
N ASP A 125 -5.24 -20.18 5.11
CA ASP A 125 -4.70 -21.53 4.89
C ASP A 125 -5.36 -22.22 3.69
N GLN A 126 -6.64 -21.96 3.46
CA GLN A 126 -7.39 -22.53 2.33
C GLN A 126 -7.06 -21.84 1.00
N ILE A 127 -6.93 -20.52 0.98
CA ILE A 127 -6.80 -19.76 -0.27
C ILE A 127 -5.37 -19.45 -0.66
N ALA A 128 -4.44 -19.33 0.31
CA ALA A 128 -3.05 -18.98 0.03
C ALA A 128 -2.34 -19.96 -0.93
N PRO A 129 -2.54 -21.28 -0.85
CA PRO A 129 -2.01 -22.19 -1.85
C PRO A 129 -2.52 -21.84 -3.25
N GLY A 130 -1.60 -21.60 -4.18
CA GLY A 130 -1.92 -21.21 -5.57
C GLY A 130 -1.87 -19.71 -5.83
N HIS A 131 -1.44 -18.89 -4.86
CA HIS A 131 -1.03 -17.51 -5.07
C HIS A 131 0.50 -17.42 -5.13
N ASP A 132 1.01 -16.49 -5.94
CA ASP A 132 2.45 -16.24 -6.12
C ASP A 132 3.01 -15.31 -5.06
N ALA A 133 2.19 -14.39 -4.59
CA ALA A 133 2.55 -13.38 -3.57
C ALA A 133 1.35 -12.94 -2.75
N VAL A 134 1.64 -12.35 -1.60
CA VAL A 134 0.65 -11.67 -0.77
C VAL A 134 1.13 -10.26 -0.41
N VAL A 135 0.24 -9.30 -0.54
CA VAL A 135 0.41 -7.94 -0.03
C VAL A 135 -0.29 -7.82 1.32
N VAL A 136 0.42 -7.36 2.33
CA VAL A 136 -0.17 -6.97 3.63
C VAL A 136 0.03 -5.47 3.77
N ALA A 137 -1.06 -4.69 3.66
CA ALA A 137 -0.95 -3.24 3.61
C ALA A 137 -2.02 -2.52 4.41
N GLY A 138 -1.63 -1.41 5.03
CA GLY A 138 -2.47 -0.52 5.84
C GLY A 138 -2.24 -0.66 7.34
N SER A 139 -3.04 0.06 8.12
CA SER A 139 -3.01 0.06 9.58
C SER A 139 -3.66 -1.19 10.16
N LEU A 140 -3.43 -1.43 11.43
CA LEU A 140 -4.11 -2.48 12.19
C LEU A 140 -5.45 -1.95 12.75
N PRO A 141 -6.53 -2.75 12.71
CA PRO A 141 -7.78 -2.42 13.37
C PRO A 141 -7.68 -2.65 14.88
N GLN A 142 -8.69 -2.19 15.62
CA GLN A 142 -8.79 -2.49 17.04
C GLN A 142 -8.87 -4.01 17.28
N GLY A 143 -8.20 -4.51 18.32
CA GLY A 143 -8.13 -5.93 18.65
C GLY A 143 -6.99 -6.70 17.97
N ILE A 144 -6.32 -6.14 16.98
CA ILE A 144 -5.15 -6.73 16.32
C ILE A 144 -3.87 -6.10 16.89
N SER A 145 -3.00 -6.92 17.47
CA SER A 145 -1.70 -6.46 17.98
C SER A 145 -0.60 -6.51 16.91
N PRO A 146 0.48 -5.72 17.06
CA PRO A 146 1.66 -5.85 16.21
C PRO A 146 2.27 -7.27 16.20
N GLN A 147 2.22 -7.98 17.33
CA GLN A 147 2.71 -9.35 17.45
C GLN A 147 1.85 -10.34 16.66
N TRP A 148 0.54 -10.11 16.59
CA TRP A 148 -0.35 -10.90 15.75
C TRP A 148 0.00 -10.72 14.27
N LEU A 149 0.30 -9.49 13.82
CA LEU A 149 0.77 -9.22 12.45
C LEU A 149 2.08 -9.96 12.16
N GLN A 150 3.04 -9.94 13.09
CA GLN A 150 4.29 -10.69 12.95
C GLN A 150 4.00 -12.19 12.77
N ALA A 151 3.13 -12.77 13.59
CA ALA A 151 2.75 -14.18 13.48
C ALA A 151 2.05 -14.49 12.16
N LEU A 152 1.18 -13.59 11.68
CA LEU A 152 0.53 -13.70 10.37
C LEU A 152 1.58 -13.76 9.25
N ILE A 153 2.56 -12.86 9.23
CA ILE A 153 3.61 -12.84 8.20
C ILE A 153 4.41 -14.15 8.21
N LEU A 154 4.79 -14.62 9.39
CA LEU A 154 5.49 -15.91 9.53
C LEU A 154 4.64 -17.08 8.99
N ARG A 155 3.33 -17.08 9.23
CA ARG A 155 2.40 -18.08 8.70
C ARG A 155 2.34 -18.03 7.16
N LEU A 156 2.18 -16.84 6.58
CA LEU A 156 2.13 -16.65 5.12
C LEU A 156 3.42 -17.11 4.44
N LYS A 157 4.58 -16.78 5.03
CA LYS A 157 5.88 -17.29 4.56
C LYS A 157 5.97 -18.81 4.64
N LYS A 158 5.48 -19.43 5.73
CA LYS A 158 5.44 -20.90 5.87
C LYS A 158 4.55 -21.56 4.83
N LEU A 159 3.52 -20.86 4.34
CA LEU A 159 2.68 -21.31 3.21
C LEU A 159 3.36 -21.11 1.84
N GLY A 160 4.60 -20.63 1.81
CA GLY A 160 5.39 -20.46 0.58
C GLY A 160 5.18 -19.14 -0.15
N LEU A 161 4.45 -18.17 0.43
CA LEU A 161 4.13 -16.91 -0.22
C LEU A 161 5.28 -15.89 -0.08
N LYS A 162 5.53 -15.14 -1.15
CA LYS A 162 6.31 -13.89 -1.11
C LYS A 162 5.46 -12.81 -0.45
N VAL A 163 5.88 -12.32 0.73
CA VAL A 163 5.11 -11.32 1.49
C VAL A 163 5.64 -9.92 1.21
N ALA A 164 4.84 -9.07 0.57
CA ALA A 164 5.11 -7.64 0.43
C ALA A 164 4.33 -6.87 1.51
N LEU A 165 5.02 -5.96 2.20
CA LEU A 165 4.49 -5.27 3.37
C LEU A 165 4.54 -3.75 3.19
N ASP A 166 3.43 -3.07 3.49
CA ASP A 166 3.33 -1.61 3.59
C ASP A 166 2.48 -1.22 4.81
N THR A 167 3.11 -1.03 5.94
CA THR A 167 2.53 -0.56 7.20
C THR A 167 3.52 0.36 7.91
N SER A 168 3.15 0.96 9.04
CA SER A 168 3.96 1.95 9.76
C SER A 168 3.99 1.70 11.27
N GLY A 169 4.82 2.44 11.98
CA GLY A 169 4.91 2.45 13.44
C GLY A 169 5.21 1.07 14.04
N ASP A 170 4.59 0.76 15.18
CA ASP A 170 4.80 -0.51 15.90
C ASP A 170 4.42 -1.75 15.08
N ALA A 171 3.46 -1.62 14.16
CA ALA A 171 3.09 -2.70 13.24
C ALA A 171 4.26 -3.04 12.31
N LEU A 172 4.91 -2.03 11.72
CA LEU A 172 6.09 -2.23 10.89
C LEU A 172 7.26 -2.78 11.72
N ARG A 173 7.54 -2.19 12.89
CA ARG A 173 8.61 -2.64 13.80
C ARG A 173 8.48 -4.13 14.17
N ALA A 174 7.27 -4.60 14.45
CA ALA A 174 7.03 -6.02 14.75
C ALA A 174 7.14 -6.90 13.50
N ALA A 175 6.61 -6.42 12.38
CA ALA A 175 6.59 -7.16 11.11
C ALA A 175 7.98 -7.38 10.51
N LEU A 176 8.91 -6.43 10.68
CA LEU A 176 10.31 -6.57 10.22
C LEU A 176 10.98 -7.82 10.81
N LYS A 177 10.67 -8.18 12.06
CA LYS A 177 11.22 -9.38 12.74
C LYS A 177 10.77 -10.69 12.07
N ALA A 178 9.71 -10.68 11.28
CA ALA A 178 9.26 -11.84 10.51
C ALA A 178 9.98 -11.97 9.15
N GLY A 179 10.77 -10.98 8.75
CA GLY A 179 11.52 -10.95 7.50
C GLY A 179 10.59 -11.04 6.27
N PRO A 180 9.67 -10.10 6.03
CA PRO A 180 8.89 -10.08 4.79
C PRO A 180 9.82 -10.01 3.58
N TRP A 181 9.37 -10.49 2.43
CA TRP A 181 10.15 -10.50 1.19
C TRP A 181 10.44 -9.10 0.65
N LEU A 182 9.45 -8.20 0.72
CA LEU A 182 9.55 -6.81 0.29
C LEU A 182 8.91 -5.89 1.32
N ILE A 183 9.55 -4.75 1.59
CA ILE A 183 8.99 -3.65 2.38
C ILE A 183 9.09 -2.34 1.61
N LYS A 184 8.13 -1.43 1.87
CA LYS A 184 8.10 -0.10 1.25
C LYS A 184 7.82 1.01 2.27
N PRO A 185 8.71 1.32 3.19
CA PRO A 185 8.58 2.51 4.04
C PRO A 185 8.93 3.80 3.28
N ASN A 186 8.50 4.93 3.81
CA ASN A 186 9.15 6.20 3.54
C ASN A 186 10.34 6.41 4.50
N THR A 187 11.06 7.52 4.33
CA THR A 187 12.24 7.83 5.15
C THR A 187 11.90 7.96 6.63
N GLU A 188 10.79 8.64 6.94
CA GLU A 188 10.35 8.89 8.31
C GLU A 188 9.92 7.59 9.00
N GLU A 189 9.12 6.76 8.32
CA GLU A 189 8.68 5.46 8.82
C GLU A 189 9.87 4.53 9.09
N LEU A 190 10.87 4.53 8.20
CA LEU A 190 12.06 3.71 8.38
C LEU A 190 12.93 4.21 9.55
N ALA A 191 13.12 5.52 9.67
CA ALA A 191 13.86 6.14 10.78
C ALA A 191 13.19 5.82 12.12
N GLU A 192 11.86 5.96 12.21
CA GLU A 192 11.07 5.67 13.41
C GLU A 192 11.23 4.21 13.87
N VAL A 193 11.13 3.24 12.96
CA VAL A 193 11.15 1.82 13.34
C VAL A 193 12.55 1.28 13.64
N LEU A 194 13.59 1.90 13.08
CA LEU A 194 14.98 1.51 13.29
C LEU A 194 15.66 2.34 14.42
N ASP A 195 14.97 3.35 14.95
CA ASP A 195 15.48 4.29 15.95
C ASP A 195 16.83 4.93 15.52
N CYS A 196 16.95 5.30 14.24
CA CYS A 196 18.16 5.90 13.68
C CYS A 196 17.83 6.84 12.51
N GLU A 197 18.73 7.79 12.23
CA GLU A 197 18.60 8.64 11.06
C GLU A 197 18.89 7.85 9.77
N VAL A 198 18.02 8.02 8.76
CA VAL A 198 18.15 7.39 7.43
C VAL A 198 18.04 8.43 6.30
N VAL A 199 18.53 9.65 6.55
CA VAL A 199 18.44 10.76 5.60
C VAL A 199 19.41 10.57 4.43
N SER A 200 20.66 10.17 4.68
CA SER A 200 21.65 9.97 3.64
C SER A 200 21.51 8.61 2.94
N VAL A 201 21.95 8.53 1.69
CA VAL A 201 21.99 7.28 0.92
C VAL A 201 22.81 6.20 1.65
N ASN A 202 23.93 6.58 2.27
CA ASN A 202 24.78 5.64 3.02
C ASN A 202 24.05 5.10 4.26
N ALA A 203 23.36 5.95 5.02
CA ALA A 203 22.56 5.49 6.16
C ALA A 203 21.41 4.55 5.72
N GLN A 204 20.80 4.80 4.58
CA GLN A 204 19.78 3.91 4.00
C GLN A 204 20.38 2.58 3.55
N ALA A 205 21.57 2.58 2.93
CA ALA A 205 22.26 1.36 2.53
C ALA A 205 22.64 0.50 3.75
N GLU A 206 23.12 1.12 4.83
CA GLU A 206 23.39 0.41 6.10
C GLU A 206 22.10 -0.17 6.71
N ALA A 207 21.02 0.60 6.73
CA ALA A 207 19.71 0.16 7.19
C ALA A 207 19.22 -1.04 6.37
N ALA A 208 19.27 -0.94 5.02
CA ALA A 208 18.91 -2.01 4.13
C ALA A 208 19.77 -3.26 4.33
N SER A 209 21.08 -3.12 4.54
CA SER A 209 21.97 -4.24 4.83
C SER A 209 21.58 -4.99 6.11
N ARG A 210 21.21 -4.26 7.19
CA ARG A 210 20.71 -4.87 8.43
C ARG A 210 19.41 -5.63 8.18
N LEU A 211 18.51 -5.08 7.35
CA LEU A 211 17.23 -5.70 7.01
C LEU A 211 17.43 -6.94 6.11
N HIS A 212 18.41 -6.92 5.20
CA HIS A 212 18.78 -8.09 4.40
C HIS A 212 19.26 -9.26 5.28
N VAL A 213 20.03 -8.99 6.34
CA VAL A 213 20.43 -10.02 7.32
C VAL A 213 19.21 -10.64 8.02
N GLN A 214 18.10 -9.90 8.16
CA GLN A 214 16.84 -10.41 8.71
C GLN A 214 16.00 -11.19 7.69
N GLY A 215 16.47 -11.34 6.44
CA GLY A 215 15.80 -12.08 5.37
C GLY A 215 14.83 -11.25 4.53
N ILE A 216 14.92 -9.92 4.58
CA ILE A 216 14.14 -9.02 3.72
C ILE A 216 14.93 -8.82 2.42
N GLU A 217 14.42 -9.28 1.28
CA GLU A 217 15.16 -9.24 0.01
C GLU A 217 15.09 -7.86 -0.67
N HIS A 218 13.97 -7.16 -0.53
CA HIS A 218 13.73 -5.88 -1.20
C HIS A 218 13.31 -4.80 -0.20
N VAL A 219 14.13 -3.74 -0.10
CA VAL A 219 13.87 -2.55 0.70
C VAL A 219 13.67 -1.37 -0.24
N VAL A 220 12.43 -0.89 -0.37
CA VAL A 220 12.04 0.22 -1.23
C VAL A 220 11.74 1.42 -0.36
N ILE A 221 12.55 2.49 -0.47
CA ILE A 221 12.40 3.68 0.36
C ILE A 221 11.90 4.83 -0.51
N SER A 222 10.71 5.34 -0.21
CA SER A 222 10.11 6.44 -0.95
C SER A 222 10.46 7.80 -0.34
N HIS A 223 10.72 8.79 -1.21
CA HIS A 223 11.12 10.16 -0.86
C HIS A 223 10.18 11.20 -1.50
N GLY A 224 8.93 10.86 -1.74
CA GLY A 224 7.97 11.73 -2.41
C GLY A 224 8.46 12.18 -3.79
N ALA A 225 8.56 13.49 -4.00
CA ALA A 225 9.00 14.09 -5.27
C ALA A 225 10.48 13.83 -5.59
N ASP A 226 11.31 13.53 -4.58
CA ASP A 226 12.73 13.24 -4.77
C ASP A 226 12.99 11.83 -5.31
N GLY A 227 11.96 10.99 -5.33
CA GLY A 227 12.01 9.69 -5.97
C GLY A 227 12.01 8.49 -5.03
N VAL A 228 12.68 7.43 -5.45
CA VAL A 228 12.65 6.12 -4.79
C VAL A 228 14.03 5.51 -4.77
N ASN A 229 14.49 5.04 -3.63
CA ASN A 229 15.67 4.20 -3.49
C ASN A 229 15.22 2.75 -3.29
N TRP A 230 15.78 1.84 -4.08
CA TRP A 230 15.54 0.42 -3.96
C TRP A 230 16.84 -0.33 -3.71
N PHE A 231 16.92 -0.97 -2.57
CA PHE A 231 18.00 -1.84 -2.17
C PHE A 231 17.54 -3.31 -2.27
N SER A 232 18.24 -4.09 -3.07
CA SER A 232 18.09 -5.53 -3.16
C SER A 232 19.43 -6.22 -2.97
N VAL A 233 19.43 -7.51 -2.76
CA VAL A 233 20.69 -8.25 -2.58
C VAL A 233 21.56 -8.09 -3.84
N GLY A 234 22.68 -7.39 -3.71
CA GLY A 234 23.64 -7.16 -4.81
C GLY A 234 23.32 -6.01 -5.76
N SER A 235 22.26 -5.22 -5.50
CA SER A 235 21.91 -4.06 -6.33
C SER A 235 21.27 -2.95 -5.52
N ALA A 236 21.66 -1.69 -5.79
CA ALA A 236 21.03 -0.51 -5.25
C ALA A 236 20.76 0.50 -6.36
N LEU A 237 19.51 0.89 -6.52
CA LEU A 237 19.04 1.77 -7.60
C LEU A 237 18.27 2.95 -7.03
N HIS A 238 18.37 4.09 -7.72
CA HIS A 238 17.54 5.27 -7.50
C HIS A 238 16.72 5.57 -8.74
N ALA A 239 15.44 5.89 -8.57
CA ALA A 239 14.61 6.44 -9.63
C ALA A 239 14.11 7.82 -9.26
N THR A 240 14.30 8.78 -10.17
CA THR A 240 13.70 10.12 -10.07
C THR A 240 12.45 10.16 -10.95
N PRO A 241 11.26 10.49 -10.39
CA PRO A 241 10.04 10.62 -11.17
C PRO A 241 10.08 11.83 -12.12
N PRO A 242 9.25 11.83 -13.18
CA PRO A 242 9.04 13.05 -13.96
C PRO A 242 8.29 14.08 -13.13
N ARG A 243 8.47 15.37 -13.45
CA ARG A 243 7.68 16.45 -12.87
C ARG A 243 6.26 16.39 -13.42
N VAL A 244 5.27 16.33 -12.54
CA VAL A 244 3.85 16.26 -12.88
C VAL A 244 3.04 17.30 -12.09
N SER A 245 1.86 17.64 -12.60
CA SER A 245 0.89 18.42 -11.84
C SER A 245 0.20 17.53 -10.83
N VAL A 246 0.32 17.83 -9.55
CA VAL A 246 -0.22 17.00 -8.45
C VAL A 246 -1.69 17.35 -8.22
N ALA A 247 -2.57 16.37 -8.41
CA ALA A 247 -3.98 16.45 -8.03
C ALA A 247 -4.23 15.89 -6.61
N SER A 248 -3.52 14.80 -6.27
CA SER A 248 -3.59 14.16 -4.94
C SER A 248 -2.33 13.36 -4.69
N THR A 249 -1.84 13.31 -3.46
CA THR A 249 -0.72 12.42 -3.08
C THR A 249 -1.19 11.07 -2.54
N VAL A 250 -2.51 10.89 -2.40
CA VAL A 250 -3.12 9.65 -1.87
C VAL A 250 -2.92 8.50 -2.85
N GLY A 251 -2.47 7.36 -2.35
CA GLY A 251 -2.29 6.15 -3.15
C GLY A 251 -1.01 6.07 -3.97
N ALA A 252 -0.15 7.11 -3.96
CA ALA A 252 1.14 7.05 -4.64
C ALA A 252 2.03 5.91 -4.11
N GLY A 253 2.09 5.73 -2.79
CA GLY A 253 2.81 4.64 -2.15
C GLY A 253 2.23 3.27 -2.47
N ASP A 254 0.90 3.14 -2.51
CA ASP A 254 0.20 1.90 -2.88
C ASP A 254 0.48 1.55 -4.34
N SER A 255 0.48 2.56 -5.21
CA SER A 255 0.77 2.44 -6.65
C SER A 255 2.23 2.06 -6.90
N LEU A 256 3.17 2.64 -6.14
CA LEU A 256 4.58 2.26 -6.17
C LEU A 256 4.75 0.78 -5.80
N LEU A 257 4.12 0.34 -4.70
CA LEU A 257 4.19 -1.06 -4.26
C LEU A 257 3.63 -2.02 -5.32
N ALA A 258 2.49 -1.67 -5.94
CA ALA A 258 1.90 -2.46 -7.01
C ALA A 258 2.84 -2.59 -8.22
N GLY A 259 3.46 -1.49 -8.65
CA GLY A 259 4.43 -1.49 -9.75
C GLY A 259 5.69 -2.30 -9.43
N MET A 260 6.23 -2.22 -8.22
CA MET A 260 7.36 -3.05 -7.77
C MET A 260 7.00 -4.53 -7.82
N LEU A 261 5.83 -4.91 -7.29
CA LEU A 261 5.35 -6.30 -7.35
C LEU A 261 5.17 -6.79 -8.78
N HIS A 262 4.60 -5.96 -9.66
CA HIS A 262 4.41 -6.30 -11.07
C HIS A 262 5.75 -6.66 -11.71
N GLY A 263 6.75 -5.80 -11.64
CA GLY A 263 8.04 -6.04 -12.26
C GLY A 263 8.76 -7.26 -11.68
N LEU A 264 8.77 -7.39 -10.34
CA LEU A 264 9.41 -8.52 -9.64
C LEU A 264 8.74 -9.87 -9.94
N LEU A 265 7.43 -9.92 -10.13
CA LEU A 265 6.70 -11.15 -10.47
C LEU A 265 6.69 -11.43 -11.97
N SER A 266 6.93 -10.42 -12.80
CA SER A 266 7.10 -10.57 -14.27
C SER A 266 8.54 -10.89 -14.66
N ALA A 267 9.47 -10.92 -13.70
CA ALA A 267 10.91 -11.09 -13.91
C ALA A 267 11.53 -10.03 -14.85
N ASP A 268 11.02 -8.80 -14.75
CA ASP A 268 11.61 -7.65 -15.44
C ASP A 268 13.01 -7.33 -14.89
N THR A 269 13.80 -6.62 -15.68
CA THR A 269 15.10 -6.13 -15.17
C THR A 269 14.87 -5.18 -13.98
N PRO A 270 15.83 -5.07 -13.06
CA PRO A 270 15.71 -4.15 -11.92
C PRO A 270 15.43 -2.71 -12.34
N GLU A 271 16.10 -2.24 -13.40
CA GLU A 271 15.90 -0.89 -13.94
C GLU A 271 14.48 -0.70 -14.49
N GLN A 272 13.94 -1.69 -15.20
CA GLN A 272 12.59 -1.62 -15.75
C GLN A 272 11.55 -1.69 -14.62
N THR A 273 11.73 -2.60 -13.66
CA THR A 273 10.88 -2.72 -12.47
C THR A 273 10.75 -1.38 -11.75
N LEU A 274 11.88 -0.74 -11.43
CA LEU A 274 11.88 0.52 -10.69
C LEU A 274 11.34 1.68 -11.54
N ARG A 275 11.61 1.68 -12.87
CA ARG A 275 11.09 2.67 -13.82
C ARG A 275 9.57 2.62 -13.86
N THR A 276 9.01 1.46 -14.14
CA THR A 276 7.55 1.26 -14.22
C THR A 276 6.87 1.58 -12.90
N ALA A 277 7.41 1.09 -11.77
CA ALA A 277 6.85 1.37 -10.45
C ALA A 277 6.82 2.87 -10.12
N THR A 278 7.89 3.59 -10.45
CA THR A 278 7.98 5.04 -10.24
C THR A 278 7.03 5.82 -11.15
N ALA A 279 6.86 5.38 -12.41
CA ALA A 279 5.91 5.99 -13.34
C ALA A 279 4.46 5.79 -12.89
N ILE A 280 4.10 4.60 -12.40
CA ILE A 280 2.77 4.31 -11.85
C ILE A 280 2.48 5.18 -10.62
N ALA A 281 3.48 5.35 -9.73
CA ALA A 281 3.37 6.26 -8.59
C ALA A 281 3.20 7.72 -9.02
N ALA A 282 3.95 8.16 -10.05
CA ALA A 282 3.81 9.50 -10.63
C ALA A 282 2.45 9.70 -11.30
N MET A 283 1.90 8.68 -11.96
CA MET A 283 0.55 8.72 -12.53
C MET A 283 -0.51 8.86 -11.42
N ALA A 284 -0.37 8.11 -10.34
CA ALA A 284 -1.33 8.15 -9.23
C ALA A 284 -1.50 9.56 -8.64
N VAL A 285 -0.45 10.37 -8.59
CA VAL A 285 -0.55 11.74 -8.06
C VAL A 285 -1.20 12.73 -9.04
N THR A 286 -1.38 12.38 -10.31
CA THR A 286 -2.03 13.23 -11.32
C THR A 286 -3.56 13.06 -11.38
N GLN A 287 -4.11 12.12 -10.63
CA GLN A 287 -5.52 11.75 -10.70
C GLN A 287 -6.16 11.62 -9.31
N ILE A 288 -7.49 11.60 -9.28
CA ILE A 288 -8.28 11.23 -8.11
C ILE A 288 -8.79 9.80 -8.32
N GLY A 289 -8.54 8.92 -7.36
CA GLY A 289 -8.87 7.50 -7.45
C GLY A 289 -7.65 6.60 -7.69
N PHE A 290 -7.91 5.31 -7.88
CA PHE A 290 -6.86 4.29 -7.97
C PHE A 290 -6.95 3.54 -9.31
N GLY A 291 -5.82 3.03 -9.76
CA GLY A 291 -5.69 2.27 -11.00
C GLY A 291 -4.92 3.02 -12.08
N ILE A 292 -4.77 2.37 -13.22
CA ILE A 292 -4.11 2.89 -14.43
C ILE A 292 -5.19 3.29 -15.42
N GLY A 293 -5.51 4.59 -15.45
CA GLY A 293 -6.60 5.10 -16.30
C GLY A 293 -6.26 5.18 -17.79
N ASP A 294 -4.96 5.40 -18.12
CA ASP A 294 -4.47 5.59 -19.48
C ASP A 294 -3.09 4.99 -19.68
N ALA A 295 -3.01 3.93 -20.47
CA ALA A 295 -1.77 3.24 -20.77
C ALA A 295 -0.77 4.11 -21.59
N ALA A 296 -1.27 4.99 -22.47
CA ALA A 296 -0.41 5.88 -23.25
C ALA A 296 0.22 6.95 -22.36
N HIS A 297 -0.52 7.48 -21.40
CA HIS A 297 0.00 8.41 -20.40
C HIS A 297 1.04 7.71 -19.50
N LEU A 298 0.79 6.46 -19.06
CA LEU A 298 1.78 5.70 -18.29
C LEU A 298 3.09 5.54 -19.08
N ALA A 299 3.01 5.13 -20.35
CA ALA A 299 4.19 4.97 -21.21
C ALA A 299 4.98 6.28 -21.38
N GLN A 300 4.30 7.42 -21.46
CA GLN A 300 4.94 8.73 -21.49
C GLN A 300 5.66 9.05 -20.17
N LEU A 301 5.03 8.75 -19.02
CA LEU A 301 5.64 8.95 -17.71
C LEU A 301 6.87 8.06 -17.52
N GLU A 302 6.83 6.79 -17.98
CA GLU A 302 7.98 5.88 -17.95
C GLU A 302 9.20 6.44 -18.67
N GLN A 303 9.00 7.08 -19.83
CA GLN A 303 10.08 7.73 -20.57
C GLN A 303 10.72 8.90 -19.79
N GLY A 304 9.94 9.55 -18.94
CA GLY A 304 10.41 10.64 -18.08
C GLY A 304 11.14 10.19 -16.82
N VAL A 305 11.00 8.92 -16.40
CA VAL A 305 11.68 8.40 -15.21
C VAL A 305 13.17 8.17 -15.50
N ARG A 306 14.02 8.68 -14.60
CA ARG A 306 15.48 8.46 -14.68
C ARG A 306 15.91 7.48 -13.61
N VAL A 307 16.40 6.31 -14.04
CA VAL A 307 16.95 5.28 -13.15
C VAL A 307 18.47 5.32 -13.22
N ARG A 308 19.13 5.23 -12.07
CA ARG A 308 20.59 5.18 -11.95
C ARG A 308 21.01 4.27 -10.79
N PRO A 309 22.21 3.67 -10.84
CA PRO A 309 22.77 3.02 -9.66
C PRO A 309 22.97 4.03 -8.52
N LEU A 310 22.75 3.55 -7.28
CA LEU A 310 23.19 4.23 -6.08
C LEU A 310 24.66 3.87 -5.86
N THR A 311 25.56 4.78 -6.20
CA THR A 311 26.99 4.66 -5.85
C THR A 311 27.18 5.20 -4.45
N GLU A 312 27.95 4.50 -3.61
CA GLU A 312 28.44 5.02 -2.34
C GLU A 312 29.17 6.35 -2.59
N GLN A 313 28.75 7.42 -1.92
CA GLN A 313 29.44 8.72 -1.93
C GLN A 313 30.30 8.85 -0.69
#